data_acb0f3a14067cba41240811e0c32ba0a
#
_entry.id   acb0f3a14067cba41240811e0c32ba0a
#
_cell.length_a   1.000
_cell.length_b   1.000
_cell.length_c   1.000
_cell.angle_alpha   90.00
_cell.angle_beta   90.00
_cell.angle_gamma   90.00
#
_symmetry.space_group_name_H-M   'P 1'
#
loop_
_entity.id
_entity.type
_entity.pdbx_description
1 polymer ?
#
loop_
_entity_poly.entity_id
_entity_poly.type
_entity_poly.pdbx_seq_one_letter_code
_entity_poly.pdbx_strand_id
1 'polypeptide(L)'
;MHIFALLPFLVASAAALAFPGAEGFGRNAAGGRGGTVYVVTNLNDSGEGSLRDAVSKPDRIVVFAIGGLIKITERMVVSKRISILGQTAPGDGITVYGNGWSFSNADDAVVRYLRIRMGKGGSSGKDGITIAEGSNMIFDHVSVTWGRDETFSISGSEVGNITIQNSIIGQGLQTHSCGGLMQTNVGNGISLFRNLYIDNKTRNPKVKGTNDFTNNVVYNWGGGGGYIAGDSSAASEANIVGNYFVSGPSTSVTAFTRGNENFKGYVEGNFYDSNRDGVLDGSELGVASSNYGGMNIQATKFPFPAPEKVLSANDALTLAEKSVGASKVRDAVDARLVEELKSYGKTGELISDENASPMAGPGTIDGGEQWVDANGNGIPDDVEEQFKDVEEWANSLVPSSY
;
A
#
# COMPACT_ATOMS: atom_id res chain seq x y z
N MET A 1 -34.55 50.62 -17.45
CA MET A 1 -33.35 49.96 -18.01
C MET A 1 -32.81 49.04 -16.90
N HIS A 2 -33.16 47.73 -16.96
CA HIS A 2 -32.78 46.76 -15.95
C HIS A 2 -31.48 46.10 -16.43
N ILE A 3 -30.40 46.34 -15.70
CA ILE A 3 -29.11 45.69 -15.96
C ILE A 3 -29.15 44.33 -15.27
N PHE A 4 -29.25 43.27 -16.03
CA PHE A 4 -29.01 41.90 -15.52
C PHE A 4 -27.52 41.69 -15.37
N ALA A 5 -27.03 41.60 -14.15
CA ALA A 5 -25.68 41.20 -13.85
C ALA A 5 -25.60 39.64 -14.03
N LEU A 6 -24.92 39.19 -15.08
CA LEU A 6 -24.52 37.78 -15.18
C LEU A 6 -23.42 37.51 -14.14
N LEU A 7 -23.73 36.76 -13.08
CA LEU A 7 -22.70 36.12 -12.26
C LEU A 7 -22.06 34.98 -13.07
N PRO A 8 -20.71 35.00 -13.19
CA PRO A 8 -20.02 33.84 -13.77
C PRO A 8 -20.17 32.66 -12.81
N PHE A 9 -20.78 31.56 -13.28
CA PHE A 9 -20.68 30.27 -12.62
C PHE A 9 -19.24 29.81 -12.74
N LEU A 10 -18.47 29.86 -11.64
CA LEU A 10 -17.24 29.09 -11.52
C LEU A 10 -17.63 27.62 -11.45
N VAL A 11 -17.53 26.92 -12.55
CA VAL A 11 -17.52 25.46 -12.56
C VAL A 11 -16.16 25.06 -11.97
N ALA A 12 -16.14 24.69 -10.69
CA ALA A 12 -14.98 24.04 -10.12
C ALA A 12 -14.81 22.72 -10.88
N SER A 13 -13.78 22.62 -11.69
CA SER A 13 -13.36 21.37 -12.30
C SER A 13 -13.04 20.40 -11.16
N ALA A 14 -13.78 19.31 -11.02
CA ALA A 14 -13.40 18.25 -10.11
C ALA A 14 -12.01 17.74 -10.53
N ALA A 15 -11.07 17.67 -9.58
CA ALA A 15 -9.74 17.13 -9.86
C ALA A 15 -9.89 15.70 -10.38
N ALA A 16 -9.19 15.38 -11.47
CA ALA A 16 -9.25 14.04 -12.06
C ALA A 16 -8.69 13.00 -11.08
N LEU A 17 -9.26 11.80 -11.10
CA LEU A 17 -8.72 10.66 -10.36
C LEU A 17 -7.34 10.27 -10.91
N ALA A 18 -6.48 9.72 -10.05
CA ALA A 18 -5.17 9.19 -10.43
C ALA A 18 -5.32 8.08 -11.49
N PHE A 19 -6.30 7.21 -11.31
CA PHE A 19 -6.71 6.16 -12.25
C PHE A 19 -8.14 5.71 -11.90
N PRO A 20 -8.84 4.96 -12.76
CA PRO A 20 -10.15 4.37 -12.43
C PRO A 20 -10.04 3.46 -11.18
N GLY A 21 -10.82 3.74 -10.13
CA GLY A 21 -10.75 3.03 -8.86
C GLY A 21 -9.75 3.61 -7.84
N ALA A 22 -9.17 4.78 -8.09
CA ALA A 22 -8.39 5.50 -7.09
C ALA A 22 -9.32 6.10 -6.01
N GLU A 23 -9.04 5.83 -4.74
CA GLU A 23 -9.90 6.21 -3.61
C GLU A 23 -9.11 6.91 -2.50
N GLY A 24 -9.82 7.43 -1.51
CA GLY A 24 -9.24 8.01 -0.30
C GLY A 24 -8.58 9.38 -0.50
N PHE A 25 -7.73 9.75 0.43
CA PHE A 25 -7.08 11.06 0.46
C PHE A 25 -6.13 11.29 -0.72
N GLY A 26 -5.44 10.24 -1.20
CA GLY A 26 -4.49 10.33 -2.32
C GLY A 26 -5.12 10.14 -3.71
N ARG A 27 -6.44 10.00 -3.82
CA ARG A 27 -7.14 9.64 -5.06
C ARG A 27 -6.92 10.58 -6.25
N ASN A 28 -6.49 11.80 -6.00
CA ASN A 28 -6.27 12.82 -7.03
C ASN A 28 -4.78 13.06 -7.33
N ALA A 29 -3.88 12.14 -6.91
CA ALA A 29 -2.48 12.21 -7.29
C ALA A 29 -2.34 12.28 -8.82
N ALA A 30 -1.61 13.28 -9.32
CA ALA A 30 -1.52 13.51 -10.75
C ALA A 30 -0.57 12.52 -11.46
N GLY A 31 0.33 11.90 -10.73
CA GLY A 31 1.36 11.05 -11.32
C GLY A 31 2.26 11.82 -12.27
N GLY A 32 2.75 11.14 -13.27
CA GLY A 32 3.53 11.70 -14.38
C GLY A 32 2.69 12.28 -15.52
N ARG A 33 1.38 12.44 -15.33
CA ARG A 33 0.44 12.87 -16.38
C ARG A 33 0.86 14.16 -17.05
N GLY A 34 0.91 14.16 -18.38
CA GLY A 34 1.41 15.27 -19.18
C GLY A 34 2.94 15.41 -19.23
N GLY A 35 3.66 14.51 -18.57
CA GLY A 35 5.12 14.43 -18.61
C GLY A 35 5.66 13.50 -19.70
N THR A 36 6.89 13.05 -19.51
CA THR A 36 7.59 12.18 -20.48
C THR A 36 7.33 10.72 -20.17
N VAL A 37 7.04 9.90 -21.15
CA VAL A 37 7.06 8.44 -20.98
C VAL A 37 8.51 7.96 -20.89
N TYR A 38 8.78 7.07 -19.93
CA TYR A 38 10.07 6.41 -19.77
C TYR A 38 9.88 4.90 -19.73
N VAL A 39 10.43 4.22 -20.71
CA VAL A 39 10.37 2.76 -20.83
C VAL A 39 11.57 2.12 -20.13
N VAL A 40 11.31 1.30 -19.11
CA VAL A 40 12.34 0.47 -18.46
C VAL A 40 12.62 -0.73 -19.36
N THR A 41 13.87 -0.86 -19.81
CA THR A 41 14.28 -1.85 -20.80
C THR A 41 15.32 -2.85 -20.30
N ASN A 42 15.80 -2.68 -19.07
CA ASN A 42 16.76 -3.61 -18.46
C ASN A 42 16.56 -3.70 -16.93
N LEU A 43 17.10 -4.76 -16.33
CA LEU A 43 17.03 -5.07 -14.90
C LEU A 43 18.24 -4.59 -14.10
N ASN A 44 19.07 -3.71 -14.66
CA ASN A 44 20.26 -3.18 -13.99
C ASN A 44 19.87 -2.28 -12.81
N ASP A 45 20.72 -2.24 -11.79
CA ASP A 45 20.53 -1.33 -10.63
C ASP A 45 20.56 0.15 -11.05
N SER A 46 21.35 0.50 -12.09
CA SER A 46 21.51 1.88 -12.53
C SER A 46 21.89 1.96 -14.02
N GLY A 47 21.93 3.18 -14.55
CA GLY A 47 22.23 3.47 -15.95
C GLY A 47 20.98 3.68 -16.79
N GLU A 48 21.18 4.01 -18.06
CA GLU A 48 20.12 4.25 -19.02
C GLU A 48 19.23 3.02 -19.18
N GLY A 49 17.91 3.23 -19.26
CA GLY A 49 16.91 2.17 -19.37
C GLY A 49 16.62 1.43 -18.04
N SER A 50 17.31 1.75 -16.94
CA SER A 50 17.04 1.16 -15.63
C SER A 50 15.88 1.85 -14.91
N LEU A 51 15.27 1.13 -13.95
CA LEU A 51 14.24 1.71 -13.08
C LEU A 51 14.78 2.89 -12.25
N ARG A 52 16.03 2.83 -11.79
CA ARG A 52 16.64 3.93 -11.03
C ARG A 52 16.76 5.22 -11.86
N ASP A 53 17.13 5.13 -13.12
CA ASP A 53 17.14 6.31 -14.00
C ASP A 53 15.70 6.79 -14.26
N ALA A 54 14.76 5.86 -14.47
CA ALA A 54 13.35 6.19 -14.68
C ALA A 54 12.78 7.06 -13.56
N VAL A 55 13.02 6.70 -12.29
CA VAL A 55 12.44 7.40 -11.12
C VAL A 55 13.26 8.58 -10.61
N SER A 56 14.44 8.85 -11.20
CA SER A 56 15.38 9.90 -10.74
C SER A 56 14.95 11.32 -11.11
N LYS A 57 14.07 11.49 -12.08
CA LYS A 57 13.62 12.81 -12.59
C LYS A 57 12.10 12.94 -12.49
N PRO A 58 11.61 14.16 -12.25
CA PRO A 58 10.17 14.40 -12.15
C PRO A 58 9.47 14.32 -13.51
N ASP A 59 8.15 14.36 -13.48
CA ASP A 59 7.27 14.46 -14.64
C ASP A 59 7.44 13.28 -15.61
N ARG A 60 7.42 12.04 -15.06
CA ARG A 60 7.57 10.82 -15.86
C ARG A 60 6.44 9.82 -15.63
N ILE A 61 5.99 9.20 -16.72
CA ILE A 61 5.19 7.97 -16.72
C ILE A 61 6.14 6.82 -17.00
N VAL A 62 6.38 5.98 -15.99
CA VAL A 62 7.31 4.85 -16.06
C VAL A 62 6.55 3.58 -16.37
N VAL A 63 6.88 2.96 -17.50
CA VAL A 63 6.36 1.67 -17.96
C VAL A 63 7.50 0.68 -18.15
N PHE A 64 7.20 -0.62 -18.23
CA PHE A 64 8.22 -1.67 -18.23
C PHE A 64 8.08 -2.54 -19.47
N ALA A 65 9.02 -2.47 -20.40
CA ALA A 65 9.10 -3.39 -21.53
C ALA A 65 9.62 -4.78 -21.15
N ILE A 66 10.15 -4.93 -19.95
CA ILE A 66 10.74 -6.15 -19.41
C ILE A 66 10.16 -6.47 -18.04
N GLY A 67 9.94 -7.74 -17.75
CA GLY A 67 9.65 -8.23 -16.41
C GLY A 67 10.89 -8.83 -15.75
N GLY A 68 10.81 -9.13 -14.43
CA GLY A 68 11.88 -9.82 -13.74
C GLY A 68 12.29 -9.22 -12.40
N LEU A 69 13.46 -9.65 -11.91
CA LEU A 69 14.03 -9.26 -10.62
C LEU A 69 15.10 -8.19 -10.80
N ILE A 70 14.84 -6.98 -10.34
CA ILE A 70 15.81 -5.89 -10.26
C ILE A 70 16.49 -5.95 -8.88
N LYS A 71 17.80 -6.22 -8.86
CA LYS A 71 18.60 -6.21 -7.61
C LYS A 71 19.22 -4.83 -7.44
N ILE A 72 18.91 -4.18 -6.32
CA ILE A 72 19.47 -2.86 -5.98
C ILE A 72 20.37 -2.95 -4.76
N THR A 73 21.46 -2.21 -4.77
CA THR A 73 22.42 -2.11 -3.67
C THR A 73 22.16 -0.89 -2.80
N GLU A 74 21.84 0.21 -3.43
CA GLU A 74 21.54 1.48 -2.77
C GLU A 74 20.04 1.74 -2.75
N ARG A 75 19.60 2.49 -1.73
CA ARG A 75 18.22 2.91 -1.58
C ARG A 75 17.72 3.60 -2.86
N MET A 76 16.50 3.24 -3.29
CA MET A 76 15.82 3.92 -4.38
C MET A 76 15.22 5.24 -3.88
N VAL A 77 15.51 6.36 -4.55
CA VAL A 77 14.92 7.67 -4.24
C VAL A 77 14.05 8.09 -5.41
N VAL A 78 12.78 8.31 -5.16
CA VAL A 78 11.79 8.62 -6.19
C VAL A 78 11.56 10.13 -6.26
N SER A 79 11.56 10.67 -7.47
CA SER A 79 11.24 12.06 -7.74
C SER A 79 9.74 12.33 -7.71
N LYS A 80 9.32 13.59 -7.77
CA LYS A 80 7.92 14.00 -7.72
C LYS A 80 7.23 13.93 -9.09
N ARG A 81 5.91 13.91 -9.08
CA ARG A 81 5.03 13.82 -10.26
C ARG A 81 5.46 12.67 -11.16
N ILE A 82 5.30 11.47 -10.63
CA ILE A 82 5.74 10.25 -11.28
C ILE A 82 4.66 9.17 -11.20
N SER A 83 4.41 8.51 -12.30
CA SER A 83 3.60 7.28 -12.36
C SER A 83 4.53 6.09 -12.55
N ILE A 84 4.46 5.08 -11.67
CA ILE A 84 5.20 3.82 -11.83
C ILE A 84 4.16 2.72 -12.06
N LEU A 85 4.03 2.27 -13.31
CA LEU A 85 2.96 1.41 -13.79
C LEU A 85 3.46 -0.03 -13.95
N GLY A 86 3.69 -0.74 -12.86
CA GLY A 86 4.23 -2.10 -12.83
C GLY A 86 3.36 -3.13 -13.56
N GLN A 87 2.07 -2.88 -13.73
CA GLN A 87 1.15 -3.74 -14.50
C GLN A 87 1.51 -3.84 -15.99
N THR A 88 2.31 -2.93 -16.52
CA THR A 88 2.77 -2.93 -17.91
C THR A 88 3.87 -3.95 -18.18
N ALA A 89 4.55 -4.42 -17.14
CA ALA A 89 5.60 -5.42 -17.26
C ALA A 89 5.03 -6.77 -17.74
N PRO A 90 5.74 -7.43 -18.67
CA PRO A 90 5.41 -8.79 -19.11
C PRO A 90 5.74 -9.84 -18.03
N GLY A 91 5.38 -11.09 -18.31
CA GLY A 91 5.65 -12.24 -17.45
C GLY A 91 5.05 -12.08 -16.04
N ASP A 92 5.85 -12.37 -15.04
CA ASP A 92 5.46 -12.25 -13.62
C ASP A 92 5.49 -10.81 -13.10
N GLY A 93 5.77 -9.81 -13.95
CA GLY A 93 5.88 -8.41 -13.55
C GLY A 93 7.25 -8.06 -12.95
N ILE A 94 7.31 -6.99 -12.14
CA ILE A 94 8.56 -6.48 -11.55
C ILE A 94 8.64 -6.74 -10.05
N THR A 95 9.77 -7.28 -9.63
CA THR A 95 10.19 -7.33 -8.22
C THR A 95 11.50 -6.58 -8.05
N VAL A 96 11.55 -5.63 -7.10
CA VAL A 96 12.78 -4.91 -6.74
C VAL A 96 13.27 -5.42 -5.39
N TYR A 97 14.50 -5.92 -5.33
CA TYR A 97 15.06 -6.58 -4.15
C TYR A 97 16.43 -6.03 -3.76
N GLY A 98 16.66 -5.92 -2.46
CA GLY A 98 17.98 -5.68 -1.88
C GLY A 98 18.11 -4.42 -1.04
N ASN A 99 17.26 -3.40 -1.23
CA ASN A 99 17.23 -2.23 -0.35
C ASN A 99 15.84 -1.55 -0.35
N GLY A 100 15.65 -0.59 0.58
CA GLY A 100 14.40 0.17 0.72
C GLY A 100 14.28 1.32 -0.26
N TRP A 101 13.10 1.95 -0.25
CA TRP A 101 12.73 3.08 -1.10
C TRP A 101 12.40 4.33 -0.28
N SER A 102 12.64 5.50 -0.85
CA SER A 102 12.18 6.78 -0.33
C SER A 102 11.26 7.46 -1.34
N PHE A 103 10.05 7.76 -0.87
CA PHE A 103 9.10 8.63 -1.55
C PHE A 103 8.96 9.99 -0.84
N SER A 104 9.89 10.33 0.06
CA SER A 104 9.89 11.64 0.69
C SER A 104 10.06 12.73 -0.38
N ASN A 105 9.15 13.72 -0.37
CA ASN A 105 9.01 14.76 -1.42
C ASN A 105 8.66 14.24 -2.84
N ALA A 106 8.17 13.01 -2.96
CA ALA A 106 7.64 12.48 -4.22
C ALA A 106 6.16 12.90 -4.42
N ASP A 107 5.87 14.19 -4.26
CA ASP A 107 4.52 14.71 -4.42
C ASP A 107 3.90 14.24 -5.73
N ASP A 108 2.61 13.93 -5.69
CA ASP A 108 1.84 13.42 -6.82
C ASP A 108 2.29 12.04 -7.34
N ALA A 109 2.96 11.22 -6.53
CA ALA A 109 3.34 9.88 -6.99
C ALA A 109 2.13 8.94 -7.10
N VAL A 110 2.11 8.16 -8.20
CA VAL A 110 1.19 7.05 -8.44
C VAL A 110 2.00 5.78 -8.65
N VAL A 111 1.80 4.77 -7.79
CA VAL A 111 2.58 3.52 -7.84
C VAL A 111 1.62 2.34 -7.88
N ARG A 112 1.73 1.51 -8.91
CA ARG A 112 0.82 0.39 -9.12
C ARG A 112 1.53 -0.91 -9.48
N TYR A 113 1.05 -2.04 -8.93
CA TYR A 113 1.47 -3.40 -9.28
C TYR A 113 2.98 -3.64 -9.22
N LEU A 114 3.64 -3.15 -8.17
CA LEU A 114 5.08 -3.29 -7.96
C LEU A 114 5.36 -4.08 -6.68
N ARG A 115 6.37 -4.95 -6.70
CA ARG A 115 6.88 -5.62 -5.50
C ARG A 115 8.17 -4.97 -5.06
N ILE A 116 8.20 -4.51 -3.80
CA ILE A 116 9.35 -3.90 -3.14
C ILE A 116 9.74 -4.79 -1.97
N ARG A 117 10.86 -5.48 -2.08
CA ARG A 117 11.37 -6.44 -1.12
C ARG A 117 12.74 -5.98 -0.63
N MET A 118 12.78 -5.38 0.58
CA MET A 118 14.04 -4.83 1.07
C MET A 118 15.06 -5.92 1.38
N GLY A 119 14.75 -6.82 2.29
CA GLY A 119 15.63 -7.93 2.66
C GLY A 119 16.77 -7.55 3.62
N LYS A 120 17.43 -8.56 4.17
CA LYS A 120 18.51 -8.44 5.14
C LYS A 120 19.76 -7.74 4.60
N GLY A 121 19.96 -7.77 3.28
CA GLY A 121 21.01 -7.04 2.59
C GLY A 121 20.84 -5.52 2.58
N GLY A 122 19.63 -5.04 2.79
CA GLY A 122 19.32 -3.61 2.82
C GLY A 122 19.89 -2.90 4.06
N SER A 123 19.80 -1.58 4.08
CA SER A 123 20.36 -0.74 5.14
C SER A 123 19.68 -1.01 6.48
N SER A 124 20.46 -1.32 7.53
CA SER A 124 19.93 -1.62 8.88
C SER A 124 19.19 -0.42 9.46
N GLY A 125 18.05 -0.69 10.14
CA GLY A 125 17.23 0.35 10.76
C GLY A 125 16.59 1.29 9.71
N LYS A 126 16.26 0.76 8.52
CA LYS A 126 15.55 1.48 7.46
C LYS A 126 14.32 0.70 7.03
N ASP A 127 13.36 1.45 6.53
CA ASP A 127 12.08 0.92 6.08
C ASP A 127 12.14 0.35 4.66
N GLY A 128 11.24 -0.56 4.35
CA GLY A 128 10.98 -0.98 2.97
C GLY A 128 10.54 0.20 2.11
N ILE A 129 9.57 0.99 2.59
CA ILE A 129 9.20 2.31 2.04
C ILE A 129 9.17 3.33 3.16
N THR A 130 9.78 4.50 2.95
CA THR A 130 9.68 5.67 3.84
C THR A 130 9.09 6.87 3.12
N ILE A 131 8.12 7.54 3.75
CA ILE A 131 7.59 8.85 3.37
C ILE A 131 7.64 9.75 4.60
N ALA A 132 8.60 10.66 4.66
CA ALA A 132 8.77 11.60 5.78
C ALA A 132 8.25 13.01 5.45
N GLU A 133 8.12 13.33 4.17
CA GLU A 133 7.70 14.62 3.65
C GLU A 133 6.93 14.42 2.34
N GLY A 134 6.14 15.43 1.94
CA GLY A 134 5.38 15.43 0.69
C GLY A 134 3.94 14.98 0.86
N SER A 135 3.18 15.07 -0.22
CA SER A 135 1.74 14.84 -0.21
C SER A 135 1.19 14.34 -1.54
N ASN A 136 -0.10 13.97 -1.51
CA ASN A 136 -0.87 13.63 -2.70
C ASN A 136 -0.29 12.43 -3.45
N MET A 137 -0.21 11.27 -2.78
CA MET A 137 0.36 10.04 -3.32
C MET A 137 -0.64 8.89 -3.21
N ILE A 138 -0.57 7.96 -4.16
CA ILE A 138 -1.37 6.73 -4.11
C ILE A 138 -0.55 5.51 -4.48
N PHE A 139 -0.67 4.47 -3.64
CA PHE A 139 -0.07 3.16 -3.82
C PHE A 139 -1.19 2.14 -3.95
N ASP A 140 -1.25 1.46 -5.07
CA ASP A 140 -2.32 0.52 -5.39
C ASP A 140 -1.75 -0.82 -5.86
N HIS A 141 -2.20 -1.92 -5.26
CA HIS A 141 -1.69 -3.26 -5.56
C HIS A 141 -0.17 -3.37 -5.48
N VAL A 142 0.44 -2.76 -4.47
CA VAL A 142 1.87 -2.95 -4.19
C VAL A 142 2.08 -4.02 -3.13
N SER A 143 3.16 -4.78 -3.25
CA SER A 143 3.59 -5.72 -2.21
C SER A 143 4.90 -5.23 -1.62
N VAL A 144 4.90 -4.90 -0.33
CA VAL A 144 6.08 -4.42 0.38
C VAL A 144 6.41 -5.40 1.50
N THR A 145 7.63 -5.96 1.48
CA THR A 145 8.07 -6.94 2.47
C THR A 145 9.52 -6.74 2.89
N TRP A 146 9.86 -7.37 4.02
CA TRP A 146 11.23 -7.52 4.52
C TRP A 146 11.90 -6.20 4.90
N GLY A 147 11.12 -5.22 5.37
CA GLY A 147 11.67 -4.01 5.98
C GLY A 147 12.55 -4.33 7.19
N ARG A 148 13.58 -3.54 7.44
CA ARG A 148 14.54 -3.73 8.54
C ARG A 148 14.31 -2.78 9.71
N ASP A 149 13.28 -1.96 9.62
CA ASP A 149 12.60 -1.20 10.65
C ASP A 149 11.11 -1.33 10.37
N GLU A 150 10.45 -0.35 9.79
CA GLU A 150 9.11 -0.54 9.25
C GLU A 150 9.12 -1.15 7.84
N THR A 151 8.05 -1.86 7.53
CA THR A 151 7.82 -2.35 6.16
C THR A 151 7.36 -1.20 5.25
N PHE A 152 6.39 -0.38 5.71
CA PHE A 152 5.93 0.79 4.97
C PHE A 152 5.58 1.92 5.95
N SER A 153 6.35 3.00 5.99
CA SER A 153 6.12 4.14 6.88
C SER A 153 5.75 5.42 6.17
N ILE A 154 4.74 6.09 6.72
CA ILE A 154 4.39 7.48 6.46
C ILE A 154 4.48 8.20 7.81
N SER A 155 5.49 9.06 8.01
CA SER A 155 5.70 9.68 9.31
C SER A 155 6.32 11.07 9.19
N GLY A 156 5.48 12.10 9.38
CA GLY A 156 5.88 13.50 9.37
C GLY A 156 4.70 14.41 9.69
N SER A 157 4.95 15.60 10.23
CA SER A 157 3.89 16.54 10.61
C SER A 157 3.09 17.08 9.42
N GLU A 158 3.76 17.27 8.29
CA GLU A 158 3.19 17.90 7.10
C GLU A 158 2.88 16.89 5.98
N VAL A 159 3.21 15.62 6.20
CA VAL A 159 2.91 14.56 5.23
C VAL A 159 1.41 14.25 5.23
N GLY A 160 0.81 14.05 4.07
CA GLY A 160 -0.62 13.74 4.01
C GLY A 160 -1.21 13.64 2.62
N ASN A 161 -2.53 13.49 2.55
CA ASN A 161 -3.25 13.19 1.31
C ASN A 161 -2.68 11.95 0.61
N ILE A 162 -2.47 10.87 1.39
CA ILE A 162 -1.87 9.64 0.89
C ILE A 162 -2.87 8.49 1.02
N THR A 163 -2.93 7.65 0.00
CA THR A 163 -3.68 6.39 0.02
C THR A 163 -2.76 5.20 -0.23
N ILE A 164 -2.92 4.16 0.59
CA ILE A 164 -2.42 2.81 0.29
C ILE A 164 -3.66 1.92 0.19
N GLN A 165 -3.89 1.33 -0.98
CA GLN A 165 -5.04 0.47 -1.20
C GLN A 165 -4.65 -0.86 -1.85
N ASN A 166 -5.42 -1.92 -1.55
CA ASN A 166 -5.32 -3.24 -2.19
C ASN A 166 -3.91 -3.86 -2.14
N SER A 167 -3.14 -3.58 -1.10
CA SER A 167 -1.71 -3.85 -1.02
C SER A 167 -1.36 -4.88 0.06
N ILE A 168 -0.18 -5.49 -0.05
CA ILE A 168 0.40 -6.35 0.99
C ILE A 168 1.52 -5.58 1.69
N ILE A 169 1.47 -5.53 3.03
CA ILE A 169 2.50 -4.95 3.89
C ILE A 169 2.87 -6.03 4.90
N GLY A 170 3.95 -6.75 4.65
CA GLY A 170 4.16 -7.97 5.41
C GLY A 170 5.61 -8.35 5.67
N GLN A 171 5.73 -9.27 6.61
CA GLN A 171 6.95 -10.01 6.92
C GLN A 171 8.17 -9.12 7.15
N GLY A 172 7.97 -8.00 7.90
CA GLY A 172 9.09 -7.19 8.38
C GLY A 172 10.11 -8.05 9.15
N LEU A 173 11.40 -7.80 8.95
CA LEU A 173 12.46 -8.65 9.51
C LEU A 173 12.67 -8.37 11.00
N GLN A 174 12.77 -9.42 11.80
CA GLN A 174 13.17 -9.33 13.19
C GLN A 174 14.61 -8.78 13.32
N THR A 175 14.97 -8.10 14.43
CA THR A 175 14.22 -7.91 15.71
C THR A 175 13.19 -6.76 15.67
N HIS A 176 13.21 -5.91 14.66
CA HIS A 176 12.36 -4.72 14.56
C HIS A 176 11.31 -4.88 13.44
N SER A 177 10.59 -5.99 13.48
CA SER A 177 9.56 -6.35 12.49
C SER A 177 8.30 -5.52 12.71
N CYS A 178 8.15 -4.43 11.95
CA CYS A 178 7.02 -3.51 12.03
C CYS A 178 6.28 -3.42 10.69
N GLY A 179 4.95 -3.41 10.72
CA GLY A 179 4.13 -3.14 9.53
C GLY A 179 4.32 -1.71 9.04
N GLY A 180 4.04 -0.71 9.90
CA GLY A 180 4.32 0.67 9.53
C GLY A 180 3.83 1.71 10.52
N LEU A 181 4.50 2.86 10.51
CA LEU A 181 4.00 4.10 11.08
C LEU A 181 3.08 4.77 10.06
N MET A 182 1.86 5.14 10.47
CA MET A 182 0.92 5.94 9.68
C MET A 182 0.63 7.19 10.52
N GLN A 183 1.57 8.14 10.49
CA GLN A 183 1.61 9.25 11.45
C GLN A 183 1.72 10.59 10.74
N THR A 184 0.75 11.45 11.03
CA THR A 184 0.71 12.82 10.54
C THR A 184 -0.01 13.71 11.57
N ASN A 185 -0.28 14.97 11.24
CA ASN A 185 -1.15 15.83 12.04
C ASN A 185 -2.63 15.61 11.70
N VAL A 186 -3.51 15.99 12.62
CA VAL A 186 -4.95 16.09 12.34
C VAL A 186 -5.17 17.08 11.19
N GLY A 187 -5.94 16.66 10.18
CA GLY A 187 -6.21 17.40 8.96
C GLY A 187 -5.40 16.93 7.74
N ASN A 188 -4.27 16.28 7.95
CA ASN A 188 -3.47 15.67 6.88
C ASN A 188 -3.82 14.18 6.78
N GLY A 189 -4.60 13.77 5.79
CA GLY A 189 -5.22 12.45 5.77
C GLY A 189 -4.35 11.33 5.19
N ILE A 190 -4.46 10.15 5.81
CA ILE A 190 -3.92 8.89 5.29
C ILE A 190 -5.07 7.88 5.19
N SER A 191 -5.32 7.34 4.00
CA SER A 191 -6.28 6.26 3.77
C SER A 191 -5.58 4.93 3.59
N LEU A 192 -6.07 3.92 4.30
CA LEU A 192 -5.62 2.53 4.22
C LEU A 192 -6.84 1.67 3.89
N PHE A 193 -6.96 1.24 2.63
CA PHE A 193 -8.14 0.55 2.15
C PHE A 193 -7.82 -0.83 1.58
N ARG A 194 -8.46 -1.88 2.12
CA ARG A 194 -8.37 -3.26 1.61
C ARG A 194 -6.93 -3.79 1.53
N ASN A 195 -6.09 -3.43 2.50
CA ASN A 195 -4.73 -3.95 2.58
C ASN A 195 -4.65 -5.20 3.44
N LEU A 196 -3.67 -6.03 3.19
CA LEU A 196 -3.26 -7.13 4.04
C LEU A 196 -1.98 -6.75 4.79
N TYR A 197 -2.09 -6.64 6.13
CA TYR A 197 -0.95 -6.61 7.03
C TYR A 197 -0.71 -8.02 7.54
N ILE A 198 0.46 -8.60 7.29
CA ILE A 198 0.74 -10.00 7.60
C ILE A 198 2.15 -10.22 8.12
N ASP A 199 2.26 -11.05 9.17
CA ASP A 199 3.54 -11.51 9.73
C ASP A 199 4.50 -10.36 10.16
N ASN A 200 3.96 -9.27 10.63
CA ASN A 200 4.75 -8.23 11.29
C ASN A 200 4.55 -8.31 12.80
N LYS A 201 5.62 -8.22 13.56
CA LYS A 201 5.59 -8.32 15.03
C LYS A 201 4.71 -7.26 15.69
N THR A 202 4.62 -6.07 15.07
CA THR A 202 3.92 -4.92 15.66
C THR A 202 3.58 -3.86 14.59
N ARG A 203 2.82 -2.84 14.97
CA ARG A 203 2.49 -1.68 14.13
C ARG A 203 1.80 -2.07 12.83
N ASN A 204 0.61 -2.69 12.92
CA ASN A 204 -0.17 -3.14 11.78
C ASN A 204 -1.51 -2.36 11.59
N PRO A 205 -1.49 -1.02 11.46
CA PRO A 205 -0.38 -0.08 11.62
C PRO A 205 -0.26 0.52 13.05
N LYS A 206 0.71 1.42 13.29
CA LYS A 206 0.67 2.41 14.38
C LYS A 206 0.23 3.75 13.82
N VAL A 207 -0.86 4.29 14.33
CA VAL A 207 -1.56 5.46 13.75
C VAL A 207 -1.49 6.68 14.64
N LYS A 208 -1.23 7.86 14.02
CA LYS A 208 -1.44 9.18 14.63
C LYS A 208 -1.99 10.16 13.59
N GLY A 209 -2.72 11.18 14.07
CA GLY A 209 -3.33 12.19 13.22
C GLY A 209 -4.60 11.69 12.53
N THR A 210 -4.87 12.15 11.31
CA THR A 210 -6.08 11.78 10.56
C THR A 210 -5.85 10.51 9.74
N ASN A 211 -6.69 9.47 9.96
CA ASN A 211 -6.55 8.18 9.29
C ASN A 211 -7.90 7.53 8.98
N ASP A 212 -8.02 6.92 7.80
CA ASP A 212 -9.14 6.05 7.46
C ASP A 212 -8.63 4.63 7.23
N PHE A 213 -8.99 3.72 8.13
CA PHE A 213 -8.60 2.30 8.11
C PHE A 213 -9.83 1.44 7.83
N THR A 214 -10.11 1.24 6.54
CA THR A 214 -11.34 0.58 6.10
C THR A 214 -11.07 -0.68 5.28
N ASN A 215 -11.72 -1.78 5.65
CA ASN A 215 -11.67 -3.08 4.97
C ASN A 215 -10.29 -3.74 4.89
N ASN A 216 -9.39 -3.46 5.83
CA ASN A 216 -8.10 -4.12 5.89
C ASN A 216 -8.20 -5.47 6.62
N VAL A 217 -7.26 -6.34 6.32
CA VAL A 217 -7.04 -7.61 7.02
C VAL A 217 -5.71 -7.55 7.76
N VAL A 218 -5.69 -7.95 9.02
CA VAL A 218 -4.48 -8.02 9.83
C VAL A 218 -4.31 -9.46 10.32
N TYR A 219 -3.21 -10.11 9.91
CA TYR A 219 -2.94 -11.50 10.22
C TYR A 219 -1.61 -11.69 10.96
N ASN A 220 -1.60 -12.57 11.97
CA ASN A 220 -0.42 -13.09 12.65
C ASN A 220 0.56 -12.01 13.15
N TRP A 221 0.07 -11.02 13.91
CA TRP A 221 0.95 -10.05 14.60
C TRP A 221 1.59 -10.64 15.84
N GLY A 222 2.73 -10.09 16.25
CA GLY A 222 3.42 -10.50 17.48
C GLY A 222 2.97 -9.73 18.73
N GLY A 223 3.80 -9.73 19.76
CA GLY A 223 3.50 -9.15 21.07
C GLY A 223 3.41 -7.63 21.15
N GLY A 224 3.64 -6.91 20.05
CA GLY A 224 3.56 -5.44 20.05
C GLY A 224 2.17 -4.86 19.78
N GLY A 225 1.27 -5.64 19.23
CA GLY A 225 -0.10 -5.27 18.86
C GLY A 225 -0.38 -5.36 17.37
N GLY A 226 -1.63 -5.62 17.01
CA GLY A 226 -2.14 -5.49 15.65
C GLY A 226 -2.20 -4.00 15.29
N TYR A 227 -3.34 -3.37 15.52
CA TYR A 227 -3.49 -1.91 15.38
C TYR A 227 -3.08 -1.20 16.68
N ILE A 228 -2.18 -0.22 16.58
CA ILE A 228 -1.76 0.61 17.72
C ILE A 228 -2.39 2.01 17.58
N ALA A 229 -3.26 2.34 18.53
CA ALA A 229 -4.04 3.58 18.54
C ALA A 229 -3.26 4.74 19.19
N GLY A 230 -2.37 5.35 18.44
CA GLY A 230 -1.59 6.51 18.85
C GLY A 230 -0.36 6.18 19.70
N ASP A 231 -0.54 5.60 20.89
CA ASP A 231 0.55 5.43 21.90
C ASP A 231 1.25 6.78 22.17
N SER A 232 0.43 7.85 22.31
CA SER A 232 0.89 9.24 22.31
C SER A 232 -0.19 10.15 22.86
N SER A 233 0.21 11.29 23.44
CA SER A 233 -0.68 12.37 23.86
C SER A 233 -1.18 13.26 22.70
N ALA A 234 -0.65 13.08 21.50
CA ALA A 234 -1.09 13.85 20.33
C ALA A 234 -2.53 13.44 19.93
N ALA A 235 -3.31 14.43 19.50
CA ALA A 235 -4.65 14.19 19.00
C ALA A 235 -4.63 13.32 17.73
N SER A 236 -5.60 12.41 17.64
CA SER A 236 -5.80 11.57 16.46
C SER A 236 -7.29 11.41 16.18
N GLU A 237 -7.64 11.29 14.90
CA GLU A 237 -9.01 11.07 14.40
C GLU A 237 -8.99 9.96 13.38
N ALA A 238 -9.73 8.87 13.64
CA ALA A 238 -9.74 7.71 12.76
C ALA A 238 -11.13 7.16 12.50
N ASN A 239 -11.40 6.72 11.26
CA ASN A 239 -12.45 5.77 10.95
C ASN A 239 -11.82 4.37 10.87
N ILE A 240 -12.41 3.40 11.56
CA ILE A 240 -11.93 2.01 11.60
C ILE A 240 -13.14 1.11 11.30
N VAL A 241 -13.29 0.73 10.03
CA VAL A 241 -14.54 0.17 9.52
C VAL A 241 -14.35 -1.11 8.71
N GLY A 242 -15.10 -2.15 9.04
CA GLY A 242 -15.16 -3.38 8.25
C GLY A 242 -13.84 -4.14 8.12
N ASN A 243 -12.97 -4.07 9.14
CA ASN A 243 -11.68 -4.75 9.12
C ASN A 243 -11.77 -6.14 9.75
N TYR A 244 -10.92 -7.05 9.32
CA TYR A 244 -10.80 -8.39 9.89
C TYR A 244 -9.42 -8.60 10.53
N PHE A 245 -9.40 -8.95 11.81
CA PHE A 245 -8.19 -9.33 12.54
C PHE A 245 -8.20 -10.83 12.78
N VAL A 246 -7.18 -11.55 12.36
CA VAL A 246 -7.06 -13.00 12.53
C VAL A 246 -5.75 -13.31 13.25
N SER A 247 -5.85 -13.90 14.43
CA SER A 247 -4.69 -14.34 15.20
C SER A 247 -3.97 -15.47 14.49
N GLY A 248 -2.65 -15.37 14.39
CA GLY A 248 -1.79 -16.44 13.88
C GLY A 248 -0.88 -17.02 14.96
N PRO A 249 0.05 -17.93 14.58
CA PRO A 249 0.92 -18.63 15.55
C PRO A 249 1.74 -17.69 16.44
N SER A 250 2.12 -16.52 15.92
CA SER A 250 2.96 -15.52 16.64
C SER A 250 2.15 -14.53 17.46
N THR A 251 0.83 -14.50 17.31
CA THR A 251 -0.03 -13.50 17.97
C THR A 251 -0.08 -13.76 19.48
N SER A 252 0.25 -12.76 20.29
CA SER A 252 0.29 -12.88 21.75
C SER A 252 -0.43 -11.75 22.50
N VAL A 253 -1.04 -10.79 21.79
CA VAL A 253 -1.82 -9.69 22.37
C VAL A 253 -3.07 -9.45 21.51
N THR A 254 -4.03 -8.68 22.05
CA THR A 254 -5.29 -8.36 21.37
C THR A 254 -5.07 -7.55 20.08
N ALA A 255 -6.11 -7.50 19.22
CA ALA A 255 -6.08 -6.81 17.94
C ALA A 255 -5.74 -5.31 18.06
N PHE A 256 -6.34 -4.61 19.04
CA PHE A 256 -6.15 -3.18 19.28
C PHE A 256 -5.44 -2.94 20.60
N THR A 257 -4.45 -2.02 20.61
CA THR A 257 -3.67 -1.70 21.80
C THR A 257 -3.32 -0.21 21.89
N ARG A 258 -2.99 0.25 23.09
CA ARG A 258 -2.34 1.55 23.39
C ARG A 258 -3.14 2.78 23.00
N GLY A 259 -4.48 2.66 22.91
CA GLY A 259 -5.36 3.81 22.77
C GLY A 259 -5.44 4.63 24.06
N ASN A 260 -5.92 5.85 23.93
CA ASN A 260 -6.21 6.75 25.04
C ASN A 260 -7.30 7.76 24.64
N GLU A 261 -7.66 8.67 25.53
CA GLU A 261 -8.70 9.68 25.33
C GLU A 261 -8.43 10.66 24.18
N ASN A 262 -7.17 10.87 23.80
CA ASN A 262 -6.76 11.77 22.70
C ASN A 262 -6.89 11.09 21.32
N PHE A 263 -7.05 9.77 21.29
CA PHE A 263 -7.32 9.04 20.05
C PHE A 263 -8.82 8.85 19.87
N LYS A 264 -9.43 9.68 19.04
CA LYS A 264 -10.85 9.61 18.69
C LYS A 264 -11.06 8.64 17.54
N GLY A 265 -11.78 7.53 17.78
CA GLY A 265 -12.05 6.50 16.78
C GLY A 265 -13.54 6.32 16.54
N TYR A 266 -14.01 6.44 15.29
CA TYR A 266 -15.27 5.85 14.87
C TYR A 266 -15.04 4.39 14.47
N VAL A 267 -15.81 3.47 15.01
CA VAL A 267 -15.63 2.03 14.80
C VAL A 267 -16.94 1.37 14.37
N GLU A 268 -16.88 0.49 13.36
CA GLU A 268 -18.06 -0.19 12.82
C GLU A 268 -17.66 -1.49 12.11
N GLY A 269 -18.37 -2.59 12.37
CA GLY A 269 -18.28 -3.83 11.60
C GLY A 269 -16.88 -4.49 11.59
N ASN A 270 -16.06 -4.28 12.62
CA ASN A 270 -14.75 -4.92 12.71
C ASN A 270 -14.85 -6.30 13.37
N PHE A 271 -14.17 -7.29 12.83
CA PHE A 271 -14.20 -8.68 13.29
C PHE A 271 -12.85 -9.10 13.87
N TYR A 272 -12.89 -10.00 14.83
CA TYR A 272 -11.69 -10.61 15.40
C TYR A 272 -11.87 -12.11 15.58
N ASP A 273 -10.98 -12.86 14.95
CA ASP A 273 -10.80 -14.28 15.11
C ASP A 273 -9.55 -14.54 15.94
N SER A 274 -9.73 -15.06 17.15
CA SER A 274 -8.64 -15.19 18.13
C SER A 274 -8.24 -16.63 18.43
N ASN A 275 -9.00 -17.63 17.94
CA ASN A 275 -8.90 -19.02 18.40
C ASN A 275 -7.83 -19.88 17.68
N ARG A 276 -7.39 -19.48 16.47
CA ARG A 276 -6.34 -20.15 15.67
C ARG A 276 -6.67 -21.61 15.35
N ASP A 277 -7.93 -21.94 15.17
CA ASP A 277 -8.35 -23.34 14.97
C ASP A 277 -8.40 -23.77 13.51
N GLY A 278 -8.14 -22.84 12.57
CA GLY A 278 -8.16 -23.09 11.13
C GLY A 278 -9.54 -22.91 10.51
N VAL A 279 -10.48 -22.35 11.26
CA VAL A 279 -11.83 -22.02 10.81
C VAL A 279 -12.00 -20.51 10.93
N LEU A 280 -12.53 -19.85 9.90
CA LEU A 280 -12.82 -18.43 9.95
C LEU A 280 -14.19 -18.21 10.64
N ASP A 281 -14.20 -18.14 11.95
CA ASP A 281 -15.40 -18.01 12.78
C ASP A 281 -15.34 -16.85 13.78
N GLY A 282 -14.46 -15.87 13.51
CA GLY A 282 -14.34 -14.65 14.31
C GLY A 282 -15.66 -13.90 14.47
N SER A 283 -15.78 -13.16 15.56
CA SER A 283 -16.97 -12.38 15.91
C SER A 283 -16.75 -10.89 15.75
N GLU A 284 -17.84 -10.16 15.54
CA GLU A 284 -17.81 -8.69 15.51
C GLU A 284 -17.37 -8.12 16.86
N LEU A 285 -16.43 -7.19 16.82
CA LEU A 285 -16.02 -6.39 17.99
C LEU A 285 -17.11 -5.34 18.29
N GLY A 286 -17.74 -5.45 19.44
CA GLY A 286 -18.65 -4.40 19.90
C GLY A 286 -17.92 -3.07 20.14
N VAL A 287 -18.67 -1.97 20.13
CA VAL A 287 -18.15 -0.58 20.18
C VAL A 287 -17.58 -0.14 21.55
N ALA A 288 -17.32 -1.05 22.49
CA ALA A 288 -16.73 -0.69 23.75
C ALA A 288 -15.25 -0.26 23.60
N SER A 289 -14.86 0.82 24.23
CA SER A 289 -13.48 1.35 24.20
C SER A 289 -12.43 0.30 24.57
N SER A 290 -12.75 -0.63 25.48
CA SER A 290 -11.87 -1.73 25.86
C SER A 290 -11.51 -2.68 24.72
N ASN A 291 -12.39 -2.86 23.75
CA ASN A 291 -12.15 -3.69 22.57
C ASN A 291 -11.17 -3.02 21.57
N TYR A 292 -11.04 -1.71 21.69
CA TYR A 292 -10.21 -0.87 20.80
C TYR A 292 -9.01 -0.25 21.55
N GLY A 293 -8.47 -0.96 22.54
CA GLY A 293 -7.26 -0.57 23.25
C GLY A 293 -7.37 0.69 24.11
N GLY A 294 -8.59 1.14 24.43
CA GLY A 294 -8.82 2.32 25.29
C GLY A 294 -9.02 3.63 24.55
N MET A 295 -9.20 3.62 23.21
CA MET A 295 -9.48 4.85 22.47
C MET A 295 -10.84 5.47 22.81
N ASN A 296 -11.00 6.75 22.56
CA ASN A 296 -12.23 7.51 22.72
C ASN A 296 -13.18 7.25 21.54
N ILE A 297 -14.16 6.38 21.74
CA ILE A 297 -15.10 5.97 20.67
C ILE A 297 -16.08 7.10 20.35
N GLN A 298 -16.19 7.41 19.07
CA GLN A 298 -17.07 8.45 18.54
C GLN A 298 -18.38 7.85 17.99
N ALA A 299 -19.49 8.53 18.24
CA ALA A 299 -20.81 8.12 17.72
C ALA A 299 -21.00 8.46 16.23
N THR A 300 -20.21 9.35 15.68
CA THR A 300 -20.37 9.85 14.31
C THR A 300 -19.07 9.63 13.54
N LYS A 301 -19.20 9.08 12.34
CA LYS A 301 -18.10 8.87 11.38
C LYS A 301 -17.50 10.20 10.97
N PHE A 302 -16.19 10.29 10.92
CA PHE A 302 -15.50 11.47 10.40
C PHE A 302 -15.75 11.59 8.88
N PRO A 303 -15.92 12.80 8.34
CA PRO A 303 -16.24 13.03 6.92
C PRO A 303 -15.00 12.95 6.02
N PHE A 304 -14.25 11.85 6.11
CA PHE A 304 -13.09 11.60 5.28
C PHE A 304 -13.49 11.08 3.89
N PRO A 305 -12.62 11.21 2.87
CA PRO A 305 -12.83 10.60 1.56
C PRO A 305 -12.91 9.06 1.69
N ALA A 306 -14.11 8.54 1.80
CA ALA A 306 -14.37 7.11 1.97
C ALA A 306 -14.16 6.34 0.65
N PRO A 307 -13.96 4.99 0.71
CA PRO A 307 -14.05 4.16 -0.48
C PRO A 307 -15.47 4.20 -1.07
N GLU A 308 -15.59 4.02 -2.37
CA GLU A 308 -16.87 4.01 -3.09
C GLU A 308 -17.83 2.96 -2.50
N LYS A 309 -17.26 1.79 -2.14
CA LYS A 309 -18.00 0.72 -1.49
C LYS A 309 -17.26 0.24 -0.25
N VAL A 310 -17.94 0.32 0.89
CA VAL A 310 -17.50 -0.34 2.13
C VAL A 310 -18.00 -1.78 2.12
N LEU A 311 -17.07 -2.73 2.21
CA LEU A 311 -17.34 -4.15 2.25
C LEU A 311 -17.68 -4.60 3.68
N SER A 312 -18.31 -5.76 3.83
CA SER A 312 -18.29 -6.47 5.11
C SER A 312 -16.84 -6.94 5.42
N ALA A 313 -16.52 -7.17 6.69
CA ALA A 313 -15.19 -7.68 7.07
C ALA A 313 -14.89 -9.04 6.40
N ASN A 314 -15.88 -9.92 6.26
CA ASN A 314 -15.73 -11.20 5.55
C ASN A 314 -15.44 -11.03 4.05
N ASP A 315 -16.14 -10.08 3.39
CA ASP A 315 -15.87 -9.79 1.98
C ASP A 315 -14.48 -9.15 1.81
N ALA A 316 -14.05 -8.30 2.74
CA ALA A 316 -12.72 -7.71 2.74
C ALA A 316 -11.63 -8.77 2.88
N LEU A 317 -11.83 -9.79 3.75
CA LEU A 317 -10.91 -10.91 3.87
C LEU A 317 -10.89 -11.77 2.60
N THR A 318 -12.06 -12.06 2.04
CA THR A 318 -12.16 -12.79 0.76
C THR A 318 -11.44 -12.04 -0.38
N LEU A 319 -11.55 -10.70 -0.40
CA LEU A 319 -10.81 -9.88 -1.36
C LEU A 319 -9.29 -9.96 -1.13
N ALA A 320 -8.86 -9.91 0.14
CA ALA A 320 -7.45 -10.02 0.49
C ALA A 320 -6.84 -11.35 0.01
N GLU A 321 -7.55 -12.45 0.12
CA GLU A 321 -7.11 -13.75 -0.40
C GLU A 321 -6.94 -13.78 -1.92
N LYS A 322 -7.73 -12.99 -2.64
CA LYS A 322 -7.81 -13.04 -4.11
C LYS A 322 -6.90 -12.04 -4.80
N SER A 323 -6.92 -10.78 -4.40
CA SER A 323 -6.46 -9.69 -5.26
C SER A 323 -5.57 -8.63 -4.62
N VAL A 324 -5.18 -8.72 -3.34
CA VAL A 324 -4.24 -7.74 -2.76
C VAL A 324 -2.80 -7.97 -3.22
N GLY A 325 -2.01 -6.92 -3.15
CA GLY A 325 -0.63 -6.91 -3.61
C GLY A 325 -0.51 -6.84 -5.13
N ALA A 326 0.69 -7.09 -5.67
CA ALA A 326 0.94 -7.11 -7.11
C ALA A 326 0.33 -8.37 -7.76
N SER A 327 -0.98 -8.44 -7.74
CA SER A 327 -1.79 -9.63 -8.00
C SER A 327 -2.15 -9.88 -9.47
N LYS A 328 -1.68 -9.05 -10.43
CA LYS A 328 -1.83 -9.35 -11.86
C LYS A 328 -1.26 -10.73 -12.17
N VAL A 329 -0.05 -11.00 -11.71
CA VAL A 329 0.52 -12.34 -11.55
C VAL A 329 1.14 -12.41 -10.16
N ARG A 330 0.68 -13.31 -9.32
CA ARG A 330 1.15 -13.43 -7.95
C ARG A 330 2.44 -14.26 -7.90
N ASP A 331 3.52 -13.70 -7.37
CA ASP A 331 4.78 -14.43 -7.19
C ASP A 331 4.73 -15.41 -5.99
N ALA A 332 5.78 -16.21 -5.84
CA ALA A 332 5.84 -17.24 -4.82
C ALA A 332 5.80 -16.70 -3.38
N VAL A 333 6.34 -15.48 -3.17
CA VAL A 333 6.34 -14.83 -1.84
C VAL A 333 4.93 -14.39 -1.46
N ASP A 334 4.25 -13.64 -2.34
CA ASP A 334 2.89 -13.20 -2.07
C ASP A 334 1.90 -14.37 -2.02
N ALA A 335 2.09 -15.39 -2.88
CA ALA A 335 1.29 -16.61 -2.85
C ALA A 335 1.40 -17.31 -1.50
N ARG A 336 2.60 -17.44 -0.95
CA ARG A 336 2.83 -18.02 0.37
C ARG A 336 2.14 -17.20 1.47
N LEU A 337 2.29 -15.87 1.50
CA LEU A 337 1.65 -15.02 2.52
C LEU A 337 0.12 -15.16 2.47
N VAL A 338 -0.46 -15.27 1.28
CA VAL A 338 -1.90 -15.51 1.13
C VAL A 338 -2.31 -16.91 1.60
N GLU A 339 -1.51 -17.94 1.35
CA GLU A 339 -1.79 -19.29 1.87
C GLU A 339 -1.65 -19.34 3.41
N GLU A 340 -0.74 -18.57 4.00
CA GLU A 340 -0.66 -18.42 5.45
C GLU A 340 -1.93 -17.75 6.01
N LEU A 341 -2.44 -16.68 5.38
CA LEU A 341 -3.74 -16.09 5.74
C LEU A 341 -4.87 -17.11 5.68
N LYS A 342 -4.97 -17.90 4.60
CA LYS A 342 -6.00 -18.94 4.41
C LYS A 342 -5.91 -20.11 5.39
N SER A 343 -4.82 -20.21 6.11
CA SER A 343 -4.70 -21.18 7.20
C SER A 343 -5.53 -20.82 8.44
N TYR A 344 -6.06 -19.59 8.48
CA TYR A 344 -6.87 -19.06 9.58
C TYR A 344 -6.28 -19.36 10.96
N GLY A 345 -5.02 -18.97 11.13
CA GLY A 345 -4.30 -19.08 12.40
C GLY A 345 -3.37 -20.28 12.55
N LYS A 346 -3.30 -21.20 11.60
CA LYS A 346 -2.44 -22.41 11.73
C LYS A 346 -1.00 -22.19 11.32
N THR A 347 -0.75 -21.35 10.31
CA THR A 347 0.60 -21.10 9.77
C THR A 347 0.90 -19.62 9.73
N GLY A 348 2.16 -19.26 9.53
CA GLY A 348 2.69 -17.90 9.55
C GLY A 348 3.87 -17.77 10.50
N GLU A 349 4.85 -16.98 10.14
CA GLU A 349 6.08 -16.85 10.92
C GLU A 349 6.66 -15.44 10.86
N LEU A 350 7.11 -14.95 12.02
CA LEU A 350 7.93 -13.75 12.12
C LEU A 350 9.38 -14.11 11.84
N ILE A 351 9.91 -13.76 10.68
CA ILE A 351 11.25 -14.13 10.24
C ILE A 351 12.31 -13.07 10.54
N SER A 352 13.57 -13.46 10.60
CA SER A 352 14.73 -12.58 10.74
C SER A 352 15.65 -12.57 9.51
N ASP A 353 15.41 -13.47 8.58
CA ASP A 353 16.19 -13.64 7.36
C ASP A 353 15.31 -14.23 6.25
N GLU A 354 15.06 -13.47 5.23
CA GLU A 354 14.24 -13.88 4.07
C GLU A 354 14.90 -14.98 3.23
N ASN A 355 16.23 -15.15 3.37
CA ASN A 355 16.95 -16.20 2.65
C ASN A 355 16.94 -17.55 3.37
N ALA A 356 16.51 -17.57 4.64
CA ALA A 356 16.33 -18.81 5.38
C ALA A 356 15.01 -19.53 4.99
N SER A 357 14.93 -20.82 5.27
CA SER A 357 13.63 -21.54 5.24
C SER A 357 12.67 -20.81 6.20
N PRO A 358 11.43 -20.63 5.80
CA PRO A 358 10.75 -21.23 4.65
C PRO A 358 10.73 -20.35 3.38
N MET A 359 11.26 -19.09 3.40
CA MET A 359 11.13 -18.18 2.25
C MET A 359 12.13 -18.45 1.12
N ALA A 360 13.39 -18.68 1.44
CA ALA A 360 14.48 -18.89 0.48
C ALA A 360 14.66 -17.72 -0.54
N GLY A 361 14.45 -16.48 -0.09
CA GLY A 361 14.61 -15.26 -0.86
C GLY A 361 13.42 -14.90 -1.76
N PRO A 362 13.62 -13.97 -2.71
CA PRO A 362 12.56 -13.44 -3.57
C PRO A 362 12.02 -14.45 -4.60
N GLY A 363 12.66 -15.62 -4.73
CA GLY A 363 12.27 -16.62 -5.72
C GLY A 363 12.71 -16.28 -7.15
N THR A 364 12.20 -17.05 -8.09
CA THR A 364 12.38 -16.81 -9.53
C THR A 364 11.20 -15.99 -10.04
N ILE A 365 11.50 -14.94 -10.78
CA ILE A 365 10.51 -14.08 -11.46
C ILE A 365 10.70 -14.30 -12.96
N ASP A 366 9.69 -14.85 -13.62
CA ASP A 366 9.71 -14.99 -15.08
C ASP A 366 9.55 -13.60 -15.72
N GLY A 367 10.52 -13.21 -16.52
CA GLY A 367 10.53 -11.89 -17.19
C GLY A 367 9.56 -11.78 -18.36
N GLY A 368 9.03 -12.90 -18.84
CA GLY A 368 8.21 -12.92 -20.04
C GLY A 368 8.95 -12.47 -21.30
N GLU A 369 8.20 -12.27 -22.38
CA GLU A 369 8.73 -11.72 -23.61
C GLU A 369 8.74 -10.19 -23.56
N GLN A 370 9.89 -9.59 -23.88
CA GLN A 370 10.01 -8.14 -23.94
C GLN A 370 9.16 -7.60 -25.09
N TRP A 371 8.29 -6.63 -24.81
CA TRP A 371 7.54 -5.96 -25.86
C TRP A 371 8.36 -4.84 -26.52
N VAL A 372 8.00 -4.51 -27.76
CA VAL A 372 8.68 -3.51 -28.58
C VAL A 372 7.85 -2.24 -28.68
N ASP A 373 8.51 -1.10 -28.61
CA ASP A 373 7.95 0.25 -28.77
C ASP A 373 8.94 1.04 -29.65
N ALA A 374 8.71 0.99 -30.95
CA ALA A 374 9.63 1.56 -31.92
C ALA A 374 9.58 3.08 -31.98
N ASN A 375 8.46 3.69 -31.61
CA ASN A 375 8.26 5.14 -31.65
C ASN A 375 8.48 5.83 -30.28
N GLY A 376 8.64 5.06 -29.19
CA GLY A 376 8.96 5.58 -27.87
C GLY A 376 7.78 6.22 -27.13
N ASN A 377 6.54 5.89 -27.49
CA ASN A 377 5.34 6.43 -26.84
C ASN A 377 4.93 5.64 -25.58
N GLY A 378 5.58 4.51 -25.27
CA GLY A 378 5.35 3.66 -24.11
C GLY A 378 4.21 2.66 -24.28
N ILE A 379 3.66 2.51 -25.46
CA ILE A 379 2.64 1.53 -25.82
C ILE A 379 3.29 0.49 -26.74
N PRO A 380 3.11 -0.82 -26.53
CA PRO A 380 3.65 -1.82 -27.44
C PRO A 380 3.11 -1.67 -28.87
N ASP A 381 3.98 -1.84 -29.87
CA ASP A 381 3.65 -1.66 -31.28
C ASP A 381 2.45 -2.53 -31.74
N ASP A 382 2.27 -3.71 -31.16
CA ASP A 382 1.22 -4.67 -31.50
C ASP A 382 -0.18 -4.29 -31.00
N VAL A 383 -0.26 -3.34 -30.05
CA VAL A 383 -1.54 -2.85 -29.49
C VAL A 383 -1.75 -1.34 -29.68
N GLU A 384 -0.80 -0.64 -30.29
CA GLU A 384 -0.77 0.83 -30.39
C GLU A 384 -2.03 1.43 -31.03
N GLU A 385 -2.60 0.77 -32.04
CA GLU A 385 -3.82 1.25 -32.72
C GLU A 385 -5.06 1.23 -31.80
N GLN A 386 -5.01 0.54 -30.66
CA GLN A 386 -6.14 0.35 -29.76
C GLN A 386 -6.23 1.43 -28.67
N PHE A 387 -5.13 2.11 -28.38
CA PHE A 387 -5.05 3.04 -27.24
C PHE A 387 -4.57 4.43 -27.66
N LYS A 388 -5.13 5.46 -27.03
CA LYS A 388 -4.80 6.86 -27.33
C LYS A 388 -3.59 7.36 -26.55
N ASP A 389 -3.40 6.80 -25.35
CA ASP A 389 -2.29 7.15 -24.48
C ASP A 389 -1.87 5.97 -23.59
N VAL A 390 -0.68 6.10 -22.99
CA VAL A 390 -0.06 5.06 -22.20
C VAL A 390 -0.80 4.74 -20.89
N GLU A 391 -1.48 5.72 -20.29
CA GLU A 391 -2.27 5.48 -19.07
C GLU A 391 -3.56 4.70 -19.40
N GLU A 392 -4.20 5.00 -20.54
CA GLU A 392 -5.34 4.23 -21.02
C GLU A 392 -4.96 2.76 -21.25
N TRP A 393 -3.86 2.52 -21.94
CA TRP A 393 -3.33 1.16 -22.12
C TRP A 393 -3.02 0.48 -20.79
N ALA A 394 -2.24 1.11 -19.94
CA ALA A 394 -1.86 0.53 -18.65
C ALA A 394 -3.07 0.20 -17.75
N ASN A 395 -4.12 1.04 -17.78
CA ASN A 395 -5.35 0.80 -17.03
C ASN A 395 -6.17 -0.36 -17.62
N SER A 396 -6.09 -0.63 -18.92
CA SER A 396 -6.80 -1.76 -19.56
C SER A 396 -6.25 -3.13 -19.13
N LEU A 397 -5.02 -3.18 -18.64
CA LEU A 397 -4.32 -4.42 -18.25
C LEU A 397 -4.78 -5.00 -16.90
N VAL A 398 -5.59 -4.27 -16.15
CA VAL A 398 -6.02 -4.61 -14.80
C VAL A 398 -7.49 -4.26 -14.58
N PRO A 399 -8.18 -4.89 -13.63
CA PRO A 399 -9.57 -4.54 -13.32
C PRO A 399 -9.72 -3.08 -12.90
N SER A 400 -10.81 -2.45 -13.32
CA SER A 400 -11.12 -1.05 -12.97
C SER A 400 -11.88 -0.91 -11.64
N SER A 401 -12.42 -2.00 -11.10
CA SER A 401 -13.20 -2.03 -9.84
C SER A 401 -13.25 -3.44 -9.27
N TYR A 402 -13.62 -3.56 -7.97
CA TYR A 402 -13.74 -4.81 -7.20
C TYR A 402 -15.21 -5.24 -7.06
#